data_7d3a6a62197feea0964ae341fd4cae7b
#
_entry.id   7d3a6a62197feea0964ae341fd4cae7b
#
_cell.length_a   1.000
_cell.length_b   1.000
_cell.length_c   1.000
_cell.angle_alpha   90.00
_cell.angle_beta   90.00
_cell.angle_gamma   90.00
#
_symmetry.space_group_name_H-M   'P 1'
#
loop_
_entity.id
_entity.type
_entity.pdbx_description
1 polymer ?
#
loop_
_entity_poly.entity_id
_entity_poly.type
_entity_poly.pdbx_seq_one_letter_code
_entity_poly.pdbx_strand_id
1 'polypeptide(L)'
;MSSRPYLFVYGTLKSRFQNRYARRLRREARLLGRAYMPGRLYRIRWYPGMRKPLDPKDLVTGELYRLLQPSRTLEALDGYEGEHHYRRELHRATLENGEVLRAWVYMYRQPRPEDCRVVSGEW
;
A
#
# COMPACT_ATOMS: atom_id res chain seq x y z
N MET A 1 20.61 -12.40 -2.84
CA MET A 1 20.16 -11.12 -2.34
C MET A 1 18.74 -11.21 -1.82
N SER A 2 18.52 -10.80 -0.59
CA SER A 2 17.20 -10.90 0.01
C SER A 2 16.31 -9.75 -0.45
N SER A 3 15.08 -10.08 -0.84
CA SER A 3 14.06 -9.07 -1.08
C SER A 3 13.52 -8.57 0.25
N ARG A 4 13.15 -7.30 0.30
CA ARG A 4 12.45 -6.78 1.48
C ARG A 4 11.11 -7.48 1.58
N PRO A 5 10.75 -8.04 2.73
CA PRO A 5 9.56 -8.88 2.81
C PRO A 5 8.27 -8.14 3.14
N TYR A 6 8.30 -6.82 3.34
CA TYR A 6 7.13 -6.12 3.84
C TYR A 6 6.40 -5.37 2.73
N LEU A 7 5.07 -5.44 2.78
CA LEU A 7 4.18 -4.74 1.84
C LEU A 7 3.13 -3.96 2.61
N PHE A 8 3.07 -2.65 2.35
CA PHE A 8 2.04 -1.78 2.90
C PHE A 8 0.90 -1.65 1.90
N VAL A 9 -0.32 -1.99 2.32
CA VAL A 9 -1.52 -1.91 1.47
C VAL A 9 -2.50 -0.93 2.11
N TYR A 10 -3.05 -0.05 1.29
CA TYR A 10 -3.87 1.04 1.79
C TYR A 10 -5.25 1.11 1.12
N GLY A 11 -5.51 0.25 0.16
CA GLY A 11 -6.74 0.26 -0.62
C GLY A 11 -7.39 -1.12 -0.70
N THR A 12 -7.70 -1.54 -1.92
CA THR A 12 -8.47 -2.76 -2.15
C THR A 12 -7.69 -4.06 -1.92
N LEU A 13 -6.40 -3.96 -1.57
CA LEU A 13 -5.63 -5.12 -1.14
C LEU A 13 -5.73 -5.37 0.36
N LYS A 14 -6.38 -4.47 1.12
CA LYS A 14 -6.54 -4.66 2.56
C LYS A 14 -7.33 -5.93 2.88
N SER A 15 -7.10 -6.46 4.08
CA SER A 15 -7.61 -7.78 4.47
C SER A 15 -9.13 -7.92 4.46
N ARG A 16 -9.88 -6.81 4.56
CA ARG A 16 -11.34 -6.84 4.54
C ARG A 16 -11.93 -7.07 3.14
N PHE A 17 -11.12 -6.90 2.09
CA PHE A 17 -11.61 -7.05 0.72
C PHE A 17 -11.54 -8.50 0.25
N GLN A 18 -12.45 -8.86 -0.67
CA GLN A 18 -12.60 -10.22 -1.15
C GLN A 18 -12.18 -10.41 -2.60
N ASN A 19 -11.54 -9.42 -3.20
CA ASN A 19 -11.07 -9.55 -4.57
C ASN A 19 -9.94 -10.59 -4.67
N ARG A 20 -9.65 -10.99 -5.89
CA ARG A 20 -8.67 -12.03 -6.19
C ARG A 20 -7.30 -11.75 -5.58
N TYR A 21 -6.83 -10.52 -5.68
CA TYR A 21 -5.49 -10.17 -5.22
C TYR A 21 -5.41 -10.02 -3.71
N ALA A 22 -6.46 -9.49 -3.08
CA ALA A 22 -6.52 -9.43 -1.62
C ALA A 22 -6.53 -10.84 -1.03
N ARG A 23 -7.29 -11.77 -1.62
CA ARG A 23 -7.31 -13.17 -1.18
C ARG A 23 -5.96 -13.85 -1.37
N ARG A 24 -5.30 -13.58 -2.51
CA ARG A 24 -3.95 -14.11 -2.75
C ARG A 24 -2.99 -13.64 -1.67
N LEU A 25 -3.05 -12.36 -1.34
CA LEU A 25 -2.16 -11.77 -0.34
C LEU A 25 -2.37 -12.45 1.02
N ARG A 26 -3.61 -12.68 1.40
CA ARG A 26 -3.88 -13.37 2.68
C ARG A 26 -3.32 -14.80 2.72
N ARG A 27 -3.24 -15.48 1.57
CA ARG A 27 -2.67 -16.83 1.50
C ARG A 27 -1.14 -16.82 1.50
N GLU A 28 -0.54 -15.81 0.88
CA GLU A 28 0.91 -15.78 0.64
C GLU A 28 1.66 -14.87 1.61
N ALA A 29 0.97 -14.29 2.57
CA ALA A 29 1.58 -13.32 3.49
C ALA A 29 0.95 -13.41 4.87
N ARG A 30 1.66 -12.87 5.85
CA ARG A 30 1.17 -12.76 7.22
C ARG A 30 0.81 -11.32 7.50
N LEU A 31 -0.41 -11.08 7.93
CA LEU A 31 -0.85 -9.73 8.33
C LEU A 31 -0.20 -9.36 9.66
N LEU A 32 0.58 -8.28 9.68
CA LEU A 32 1.22 -7.79 10.89
C LEU A 32 0.33 -6.81 11.65
N GLY A 33 -0.56 -6.10 10.96
CA GLY A 33 -1.48 -5.21 11.59
C GLY A 33 -1.63 -3.88 10.87
N ARG A 34 -2.34 -2.99 11.53
CA ARG A 34 -2.57 -1.63 11.03
C ARG A 34 -1.28 -0.83 11.08
N ALA A 35 -1.07 -0.02 10.07
CA ALA A 35 0.16 0.75 9.93
C ALA A 35 -0.10 2.10 9.26
N TYR A 36 0.88 2.98 9.34
CA TYR A 36 0.80 4.33 8.80
C TYR A 36 2.02 4.62 7.95
N MET A 37 1.81 5.40 6.87
CA MET A 37 2.90 5.79 5.99
C MET A 37 2.69 7.24 5.55
N PRO A 38 3.76 8.07 5.52
CA PRO A 38 3.62 9.44 5.02
C PRO A 38 3.15 9.45 3.58
N GLY A 39 2.09 10.20 3.30
CA GLY A 39 1.53 10.29 1.97
C GLY A 39 0.16 10.93 1.95
N ARG A 40 -0.33 11.14 0.74
CA ARG A 40 -1.68 11.64 0.49
C ARG A 40 -2.46 10.61 -0.29
N LEU A 41 -3.71 10.40 0.10
CA LEU A 41 -4.60 9.42 -0.52
C LEU A 41 -5.61 10.16 -1.41
N TYR A 42 -5.79 9.63 -2.62
CA TYR A 42 -6.73 10.19 -3.59
C TYR A 42 -7.67 9.14 -4.11
N ARG A 43 -8.91 9.53 -4.37
CA ARG A 43 -9.85 8.66 -5.08
C ARG A 43 -9.50 8.66 -6.56
N ILE A 44 -9.29 7.48 -7.12
CA ILE A 44 -9.06 7.31 -8.57
C ILE A 44 -10.37 6.95 -9.23
N ARG A 45 -10.99 5.89 -8.78
CA ARG A 45 -12.32 5.41 -9.19
C ARG A 45 -12.97 4.79 -7.96
N TRP A 46 -13.33 3.51 -8.03
CA TRP A 46 -13.76 2.72 -6.88
C TRP A 46 -12.58 2.25 -6.01
N TYR A 47 -11.38 2.67 -6.37
CA TYR A 47 -10.14 2.35 -5.66
C TYR A 47 -9.29 3.61 -5.50
N PRO A 48 -8.36 3.62 -4.53
CA PRO A 48 -7.54 4.80 -4.27
C PRO A 48 -6.16 4.72 -4.89
N GLY A 49 -5.48 5.88 -4.91
CA GLY A 49 -4.06 5.97 -5.22
C GLY A 49 -3.35 6.82 -4.18
N MET A 50 -2.17 6.37 -3.78
CA MET A 50 -1.34 7.10 -2.83
C MET A 50 -0.26 7.87 -3.56
N ARG A 51 -0.05 9.12 -3.14
CA ARG A 51 1.01 9.98 -3.64
C ARG A 51 1.87 10.49 -2.50
N LYS A 52 3.01 11.09 -2.83
CA LYS A 52 3.96 11.55 -1.81
C LYS A 52 3.33 12.61 -0.91
N PRO A 53 3.80 12.72 0.35
CA PRO A 53 3.29 13.75 1.25
C PRO A 53 3.76 15.13 0.81
N LEU A 54 2.95 16.14 1.08
CA LEU A 54 3.30 17.54 0.88
C LEU A 54 3.45 18.27 2.21
N ASP A 55 3.00 17.65 3.29
CA ASP A 55 3.00 18.21 4.63
C ASP A 55 3.39 17.09 5.60
N PRO A 56 4.15 17.40 6.68
CA PRO A 56 4.51 16.38 7.67
C PRO A 56 3.32 15.67 8.33
N LYS A 57 2.13 16.28 8.30
CA LYS A 57 0.93 15.69 8.86
C LYS A 57 0.22 14.73 7.91
N ASP A 58 0.65 14.68 6.66
CA ASP A 58 0.02 13.79 5.67
C ASP A 58 0.36 12.35 5.97
N LEU A 59 -0.63 11.60 6.44
CA LEU A 59 -0.48 10.18 6.74
C LEU A 59 -1.57 9.37 6.06
N VAL A 60 -1.16 8.23 5.53
CA VAL A 60 -2.07 7.23 4.97
C VAL A 60 -2.11 6.05 5.91
N THR A 61 -3.34 5.63 6.26
CA THR A 61 -3.56 4.47 7.10
C THR A 61 -3.80 3.24 6.24
N GLY A 62 -3.15 2.16 6.58
CA GLY A 62 -3.29 0.90 5.86
C GLY A 62 -2.95 -0.28 6.72
N GLU A 63 -2.51 -1.35 6.07
CA GLU A 63 -2.12 -2.58 6.73
C GLU A 63 -0.76 -3.02 6.23
N LEU A 64 0.03 -3.64 7.12
CA LEU A 64 1.35 -4.13 6.78
C LEU A 64 1.35 -5.65 6.77
N TYR A 65 1.83 -6.21 5.68
CA TYR A 65 1.99 -7.64 5.49
C TYR A 65 3.46 -8.02 5.46
N ARG A 66 3.77 -9.20 6.00
CA ARG A 66 5.06 -9.86 5.77
C ARG A 66 4.86 -10.92 4.71
N LEU A 67 5.51 -10.74 3.57
CA LEU A 67 5.41 -11.68 2.46
C LEU A 67 6.26 -12.92 2.75
N LEU A 68 5.66 -14.10 2.55
CA LEU A 68 6.35 -15.37 2.79
C LEU A 68 7.24 -15.74 1.60
N GLN A 69 6.84 -15.32 0.40
CA GLN A 69 7.61 -15.50 -0.83
C GLN A 69 7.63 -14.18 -1.59
N PRO A 70 8.45 -13.20 -1.15
CA PRO A 70 8.38 -11.84 -1.67
C PRO A 70 8.48 -11.74 -3.19
N SER A 71 9.44 -12.40 -3.80
CA SER A 71 9.65 -12.28 -5.25
C SER A 71 8.44 -12.74 -6.03
N ARG A 72 7.83 -13.85 -5.63
CA ARG A 72 6.67 -14.41 -6.32
C ARG A 72 5.44 -13.53 -6.18
N THR A 73 5.15 -13.08 -4.96
CA THR A 73 3.98 -12.26 -4.70
C THR A 73 4.12 -10.89 -5.36
N LEU A 74 5.29 -10.26 -5.23
CA LEU A 74 5.52 -8.95 -5.82
C LEU A 74 5.49 -8.97 -7.34
N GLU A 75 6.01 -10.03 -7.97
CA GLU A 75 5.93 -10.17 -9.42
C GLU A 75 4.48 -10.18 -9.90
N ALA A 76 3.62 -10.94 -9.23
CA ALA A 76 2.20 -11.01 -9.58
C ALA A 76 1.50 -9.67 -9.38
N LEU A 77 1.78 -8.98 -8.27
CA LEU A 77 1.16 -7.70 -7.99
C LEU A 77 1.70 -6.59 -8.90
N ASP A 78 2.99 -6.62 -9.24
CA ASP A 78 3.59 -5.64 -10.16
C ASP A 78 2.89 -5.69 -11.52
N GLY A 79 2.59 -6.88 -12.02
CA GLY A 79 1.89 -7.03 -13.30
C GLY A 79 0.50 -6.39 -13.27
N TYR A 80 -0.24 -6.63 -12.19
CA TYR A 80 -1.58 -6.07 -12.03
C TYR A 80 -1.54 -4.56 -11.81
N GLU A 81 -0.71 -4.10 -10.87
CA GLU A 81 -0.67 -2.69 -10.49
C GLU A 81 -0.07 -1.81 -11.58
N GLY A 82 0.92 -2.30 -12.30
CA GLY A 82 1.55 -1.55 -13.38
C GLY A 82 0.57 -1.18 -14.49
N GLU A 83 -0.38 -2.06 -14.80
CA GLU A 83 -1.44 -1.79 -15.77
C GLU A 83 -2.39 -0.68 -15.32
N HIS A 84 -2.41 -0.36 -14.02
CA HIS A 84 -3.30 0.63 -13.44
C HIS A 84 -2.55 1.91 -13.02
N HIS A 85 -1.34 2.11 -13.58
CA HIS A 85 -0.54 3.31 -13.37
C HIS A 85 0.08 3.42 -11.99
N TYR A 86 0.36 2.30 -11.34
CA TYR A 86 1.09 2.30 -10.07
C TYR A 86 2.53 1.89 -10.29
N ARG A 87 3.40 2.39 -9.42
CA ARG A 87 4.80 1.97 -9.37
C ARG A 87 5.15 1.59 -7.94
N ARG A 88 5.82 0.46 -7.79
CA ARG A 88 6.24 0.00 -6.48
C ARG A 88 7.46 0.79 -6.00
N GLU A 89 7.35 1.34 -4.79
CA GLU A 89 8.43 2.08 -4.14
C GLU A 89 8.63 1.56 -2.73
N LEU A 90 9.80 1.84 -2.15
CA LEU A 90 10.13 1.41 -0.81
C LEU A 90 10.09 2.61 0.12
N HIS A 91 9.26 2.56 1.17
CA HIS A 91 9.10 3.64 2.12
C HIS A 91 8.95 3.09 3.53
N ARG A 92 9.10 3.96 4.52
CA ARG A 92 8.95 3.57 5.93
C ARG A 92 7.48 3.51 6.31
N ALA A 93 7.08 2.40 6.92
CA ALA A 93 5.76 2.22 7.50
C ALA A 93 5.90 2.04 9.00
N THR A 94 4.98 2.64 9.77
CA THR A 94 4.98 2.55 11.22
C THR A 94 3.79 1.74 11.68
N LEU A 95 4.04 0.62 12.37
CA LEU A 95 2.98 -0.18 12.99
C LEU A 95 2.41 0.54 14.21
N GLU A 96 1.23 0.14 14.65
CA GLU A 96 0.58 0.75 15.82
C GLU A 96 1.43 0.62 17.09
N ASN A 97 2.25 -0.41 17.20
CA ASN A 97 3.15 -0.57 18.34
C ASN A 97 4.40 0.33 18.28
N GLY A 98 4.53 1.15 17.22
CA GLY A 98 5.66 2.06 17.06
C GLY A 98 6.82 1.49 16.27
N GLU A 99 6.78 0.21 15.92
CA GLU A 99 7.84 -0.39 15.11
C GLU A 99 7.84 0.19 13.70
N VAL A 100 9.02 0.58 13.20
CA VAL A 100 9.18 1.16 11.87
C VAL A 100 9.87 0.16 10.97
N LEU A 101 9.23 -0.15 9.83
CA LEU A 101 9.75 -1.13 8.88
C LEU A 101 9.74 -0.52 7.48
N ARG A 102 10.77 -0.80 6.70
CA ARG A 102 10.78 -0.39 5.30
C ARG A 102 9.93 -1.37 4.51
N ALA A 103 8.95 -0.84 3.80
CA ALA A 103 7.95 -1.65 3.12
C ALA A 103 7.75 -1.18 1.69
N TRP A 104 7.45 -2.14 0.82
CA TRP A 104 7.00 -1.83 -0.53
C TRP A 104 5.60 -1.23 -0.46
N VAL A 105 5.33 -0.30 -1.36
CA VAL A 105 4.00 0.30 -1.50
C VAL A 105 3.79 0.67 -2.97
N TYR A 106 2.57 0.50 -3.46
CA TYR A 106 2.23 0.87 -4.83
C TYR A 106 1.77 2.31 -4.87
N MET A 107 2.62 3.19 -5.40
CA MET A 107 2.36 4.62 -5.50
C MET A 107 1.71 4.94 -6.84
N TYR A 108 0.67 5.77 -6.82
CA TYR A 108 -0.01 6.17 -8.05
C TYR A 108 0.85 7.19 -8.81
N ARG A 109 1.03 6.97 -10.09
CA ARG A 109 2.02 7.72 -10.89
C ARG A 109 1.49 9.03 -11.46
N GLN A 110 0.17 9.23 -11.49
CA GLN A 110 -0.43 10.38 -12.14
C GLN A 110 -0.94 11.39 -11.12
N PRO A 111 -0.82 12.71 -11.43
CA PRO A 111 -1.39 13.73 -10.54
C PRO A 111 -2.90 13.61 -10.44
N ARG A 112 -3.44 14.00 -9.29
CA ARG A 112 -4.89 14.05 -9.07
C ARG A 112 -5.29 15.40 -8.51
N PRO A 113 -6.48 15.90 -8.89
CA PRO A 113 -7.00 17.14 -8.32
C PRO A 113 -7.20 17.02 -6.81
N GLU A 114 -7.05 18.15 -6.11
CA GLU A 114 -7.23 18.17 -4.65
C GLU A 114 -8.65 17.76 -4.22
N ASP A 115 -9.66 18.04 -5.05
CA ASP A 115 -11.03 17.64 -4.70
C ASP A 115 -11.24 16.13 -4.73
N CYS A 116 -10.29 15.37 -5.27
CA CYS A 116 -10.31 13.91 -5.21
C CYS A 116 -9.62 13.37 -3.96
N ARG A 117 -9.09 14.25 -3.12
CA ARG A 117 -8.33 13.81 -1.95
C ARG A 117 -9.23 13.16 -0.90
N VAL A 118 -8.77 12.06 -0.34
CA VAL A 118 -9.38 11.41 0.81
C VAL A 118 -8.68 11.96 2.04
N VAL A 119 -9.25 13.02 2.64
CA VAL A 119 -8.59 13.79 3.68
C VAL A 119 -8.29 12.95 4.92
N SER A 120 -9.14 11.97 5.22
CA SER A 120 -8.91 11.08 6.36
C SER A 120 -7.64 10.23 6.22
N GLY A 121 -7.14 10.05 4.98
CA GLY A 121 -5.99 9.19 4.73
C GLY A 121 -6.29 7.70 4.83
N GLU A 122 -7.56 7.32 4.91
CA GLU A 122 -7.94 5.92 5.05
C GLU A 122 -9.06 5.56 4.07
N TRP A 123 -8.84 4.48 3.33
CA TRP A 123 -9.80 3.94 2.34
C TRP A 123 -10.74 2.87 2.97
#